data_9e141c56e249c13e1b02424c20005b83
#
_entry.id   9e141c56e249c13e1b02424c20005b83
#
_cell.length_a   1.000
_cell.length_b   1.000
_cell.length_c   1.000
_cell.angle_alpha   90.00
_cell.angle_beta   90.00
_cell.angle_gamma   90.00
#
_symmetry.space_group_name_H-M   'P 1'
#
loop_
_entity.id
_entity.type
_entity.pdbx_description
1 polymer ?
#
loop_
_entity_poly.entity_id
_entity_poly.type
_entity_poly.pdbx_seq_one_letter_code
_entity_poly.pdbx_strand_id
1 'polypeptide(L)'
;MDERRVVIAEGTYGGGLSWLIWAMRAPGSGSPDGDELMSMIRIIDPDGRILHEGGGGGPALYPGTLMKVSTGASDEGPYAILARVHPDIRRVELTTADGEIMNVPVYGSADFQEVRFAALLVPRELHLDSVTGFSEGGEELERFDLAFHQRFFHQHR
;
A
#
# COMPACT_ATOMS: atom_id res chain seq x y z
N MET A 1 10.46 -2.62 21.49
CA MET A 1 9.93 -3.21 20.26
C MET A 1 8.50 -3.66 20.47
N ASP A 2 7.70 -3.43 19.48
CA ASP A 2 6.29 -3.78 19.62
C ASP A 2 6.05 -5.20 19.14
N GLU A 3 5.67 -6.07 20.07
CA GLU A 3 5.42 -7.47 19.77
C GLU A 3 4.18 -7.68 18.88
N ARG A 4 3.38 -6.62 18.69
CA ARG A 4 2.16 -6.71 17.90
C ARG A 4 2.38 -6.46 16.41
N ARG A 5 3.60 -6.14 16.01
CA ARG A 5 3.93 -6.00 14.59
C ARG A 5 3.92 -7.36 13.92
N VAL A 6 3.21 -7.43 12.81
CA VAL A 6 3.12 -8.65 12.01
C VAL A 6 3.67 -8.35 10.64
N VAL A 7 4.63 -9.14 10.18
CA VAL A 7 5.14 -9.02 8.82
C VAL A 7 4.11 -9.69 7.89
N ILE A 8 3.59 -8.91 6.95
CA ILE A 8 2.58 -9.37 6.01
C ILE A 8 3.23 -10.01 4.79
N ALA A 9 4.28 -9.37 4.28
CA ALA A 9 4.96 -9.84 3.07
C ALA A 9 6.33 -9.17 3.00
N GLU A 10 7.24 -9.77 2.23
CA GLU A 10 8.56 -9.20 1.98
C GLU A 10 9.06 -9.68 0.63
N GLY A 11 10.01 -8.95 0.07
CA GLY A 11 10.56 -9.28 -1.23
C GLY A 11 11.75 -8.41 -1.58
N THR A 12 12.12 -8.45 -2.85
CA THR A 12 13.24 -7.69 -3.36
C THR A 12 12.80 -6.81 -4.53
N TYR A 13 13.58 -5.77 -4.76
CA TYR A 13 13.39 -4.86 -5.89
C TYR A 13 14.77 -4.64 -6.50
N GLY A 14 14.83 -4.22 -7.76
CA GLY A 14 16.11 -4.06 -8.46
C GLY A 14 17.10 -3.19 -7.69
N GLY A 15 18.39 -3.38 -7.96
CA GLY A 15 19.44 -2.63 -7.30
C GLY A 15 19.80 -3.14 -5.92
N GLY A 16 19.40 -4.35 -5.59
CA GLY A 16 19.73 -4.95 -4.29
C GLY A 16 18.85 -4.45 -3.15
N LEU A 17 17.77 -3.74 -3.47
CA LEU A 17 16.83 -3.28 -2.45
C LEU A 17 15.96 -4.42 -1.97
N SER A 18 15.59 -4.38 -0.70
CA SER A 18 14.57 -5.28 -0.16
C SER A 18 13.44 -4.43 0.43
N TRP A 19 12.27 -5.06 0.56
CA TRP A 19 11.12 -4.39 1.13
C TRP A 19 10.34 -5.35 2.01
N LEU A 20 9.62 -4.78 2.97
CA LEU A 20 8.67 -5.56 3.75
C LEU A 20 7.46 -4.70 4.09
N ILE A 21 6.33 -5.37 4.24
CA ILE A 21 5.10 -4.77 4.73
C ILE A 21 4.85 -5.31 6.13
N TRP A 22 4.61 -4.43 7.07
CA TRP A 22 4.20 -4.84 8.40
C TRP A 22 2.90 -4.13 8.78
N ALA A 23 2.15 -4.74 9.67
CA ALA A 23 0.93 -4.15 10.18
C ALA A 23 0.80 -4.44 11.66
N MET A 24 0.03 -3.61 12.36
CA MET A 24 -0.27 -3.83 13.77
C MET A 24 -1.60 -3.18 14.10
N ARG A 25 -2.25 -3.74 15.12
CA ARG A 25 -3.43 -3.11 15.69
C ARG A 25 -2.97 -2.16 16.78
N ALA A 26 -3.55 -0.97 16.81
CA ALA A 26 -3.27 0.01 17.85
C ALA A 26 -4.57 0.37 18.53
N PRO A 27 -4.59 0.46 19.86
CA PRO A 27 -5.80 0.92 20.56
C PRO A 27 -6.13 2.31 20.04
N GLY A 28 -7.31 2.45 19.43
CA GLY A 28 -7.73 3.72 18.87
C GLY A 28 -8.46 4.54 19.91
N SER A 29 -7.94 5.72 20.20
CA SER A 29 -8.67 6.63 21.06
C SER A 29 -9.84 7.20 20.26
N GLY A 30 -11.05 6.95 20.76
CA GLY A 30 -12.25 7.44 20.12
C GLY A 30 -12.90 6.50 19.13
N SER A 31 -12.33 5.31 18.90
CA SER A 31 -12.97 4.30 18.06
C SER A 31 -13.91 3.45 18.91
N PRO A 32 -15.18 3.30 18.50
CA PRO A 32 -16.10 2.42 19.27
C PRO A 32 -15.64 0.98 19.28
N ASP A 33 -14.91 0.55 18.27
CA ASP A 33 -14.43 -0.83 18.17
C ASP A 33 -13.07 -0.99 18.84
N GLY A 34 -12.48 0.09 19.32
CA GLY A 34 -11.25 0.07 20.10
C GLY A 34 -9.98 -0.14 19.31
N ASP A 35 -10.07 -0.55 18.07
CA ASP A 35 -8.89 -0.89 17.27
C ASP A 35 -8.74 -0.03 16.05
N GLU A 36 -7.54 0.48 15.89
CA GLU A 36 -7.11 1.06 14.62
C GLU A 36 -6.04 0.17 14.04
N LEU A 37 -5.83 0.30 12.74
CA LEU A 37 -4.86 -0.52 12.03
C LEU A 37 -3.79 0.39 11.46
N MET A 38 -2.53 0.05 11.72
CA MET A 38 -1.41 0.72 11.10
C MET A 38 -0.74 -0.27 10.15
N SER A 39 -0.46 0.15 8.93
CA SER A 39 0.28 -0.66 7.98
C SER A 39 1.32 0.20 7.29
N MET A 40 2.52 -0.36 7.12
CA MET A 40 3.67 0.37 6.60
C MET A 40 4.41 -0.51 5.60
N ILE A 41 5.01 0.13 4.61
CA ILE A 41 5.98 -0.52 3.74
C ILE A 41 7.35 0.09 4.01
N ARG A 42 8.34 -0.77 4.20
CA ARG A 42 9.72 -0.36 4.49
C ARG A 42 10.60 -0.81 3.34
N ILE A 43 11.44 0.11 2.84
CA ILE A 43 12.41 -0.18 1.77
C ILE A 43 13.79 -0.04 2.36
N ILE A 44 14.63 -1.06 2.16
CA ILE A 44 15.92 -1.20 2.79
C ILE A 44 16.99 -1.38 1.71
N ASP A 45 18.10 -0.65 1.84
CA ASP A 45 19.21 -0.76 0.88
C ASP A 45 20.09 -1.98 1.19
N PRO A 46 21.06 -2.30 0.31
CA PRO A 46 21.93 -3.48 0.54
C PRO A 46 22.74 -3.42 1.82
N ASP A 47 22.96 -2.23 2.37
CA ASP A 47 23.71 -2.05 3.61
C ASP A 47 22.83 -2.14 4.85
N GLY A 48 21.54 -2.37 4.68
CA GLY A 48 20.60 -2.47 5.78
C GLY A 48 20.01 -1.14 6.23
N ARG A 49 20.29 -0.07 5.51
CA ARG A 49 19.75 1.26 5.84
C ARG A 49 18.32 1.39 5.31
N ILE A 50 17.46 1.96 6.14
CA ILE A 50 16.08 2.20 5.71
C ILE A 50 16.06 3.43 4.81
N LEU A 51 15.67 3.23 3.55
CA LEU A 51 15.51 4.33 2.60
C LEU A 51 14.17 5.01 2.73
N HIS A 52 13.14 4.24 3.06
CA HIS A 52 11.78 4.77 3.12
C HIS A 52 10.94 3.87 4.02
N GLU A 53 10.09 4.50 4.81
CA GLU A 53 9.04 3.77 5.51
C GLU A 53 7.81 4.66 5.48
N GLY A 54 6.72 4.17 4.91
CA GLY A 54 5.51 4.94 4.77
C GLY A 54 4.29 4.07 4.77
N GLY A 55 3.15 4.67 5.01
CA GLY A 55 1.88 3.97 5.09
C GLY A 55 0.86 4.82 5.83
N GLY A 56 0.01 4.18 6.59
CA GLY A 56 -1.00 4.93 7.31
C GLY A 56 -1.64 4.16 8.45
N GLY A 57 -2.24 4.93 9.36
CA GLY A 57 -3.01 4.41 10.49
C GLY A 57 -4.50 4.66 10.31
N GLY A 58 -5.23 4.61 11.42
CA GLY A 58 -6.66 4.86 11.43
C GLY A 58 -7.48 3.60 11.20
N PRO A 59 -8.77 3.74 10.88
CA PRO A 59 -9.61 2.56 10.66
C PRO A 59 -9.07 1.72 9.51
N ALA A 60 -9.36 0.42 9.53
CA ALA A 60 -8.90 -0.49 8.49
C ALA A 60 -9.31 0.01 7.11
N LEU A 61 -10.58 0.45 7.00
CA LEU A 61 -11.10 1.12 5.81
C LEU A 61 -12.00 2.25 6.29
N TYR A 62 -12.05 3.36 5.55
CA TYR A 62 -13.00 4.41 5.86
C TYR A 62 -14.40 3.92 5.54
N PRO A 63 -15.42 4.36 6.30
CA PRO A 63 -16.79 3.95 6.04
C PRO A 63 -17.19 4.22 4.57
N GLY A 64 -17.79 3.23 3.94
CA GLY A 64 -18.24 3.36 2.56
C GLY A 64 -17.16 3.18 1.51
N THR A 65 -15.93 2.88 1.91
CA THR A 65 -14.84 2.65 0.95
C THR A 65 -14.38 1.20 1.01
N LEU A 66 -13.81 0.73 -0.09
CA LEU A 66 -13.28 -0.63 -0.20
C LEU A 66 -11.75 -0.65 -0.33
N MET A 67 -11.12 0.51 -0.44
CA MET A 67 -9.66 0.61 -0.49
C MET A 67 -9.19 1.83 0.29
N LYS A 68 -8.03 1.70 0.92
CA LYS A 68 -7.35 2.82 1.56
C LYS A 68 -5.92 2.80 1.06
N VAL A 69 -5.56 3.79 0.25
CA VAL A 69 -4.29 3.79 -0.49
C VAL A 69 -3.33 4.81 0.10
N SER A 70 -2.09 4.39 0.29
CA SER A 70 -0.99 5.25 0.72
C SER A 70 0.12 5.16 -0.31
N THR A 71 0.77 6.29 -0.58
CA THR A 71 1.85 6.34 -1.56
C THR A 71 2.99 7.19 -1.03
N GLY A 72 4.18 6.95 -1.54
CA GLY A 72 5.32 7.78 -1.19
C GLY A 72 6.64 7.20 -1.65
N ALA A 73 7.69 8.01 -1.51
CA ALA A 73 9.04 7.62 -1.86
C ALA A 73 10.02 8.47 -1.09
N SER A 74 11.21 7.90 -0.85
CA SER A 74 12.34 8.70 -0.38
C SER A 74 13.02 9.35 -1.57
N ASP A 75 14.05 10.15 -1.30
CA ASP A 75 14.79 10.83 -2.37
C ASP A 75 15.60 9.86 -3.23
N GLU A 76 15.85 8.67 -2.73
CA GLU A 76 16.77 7.74 -3.39
C GLU A 76 16.11 6.44 -3.85
N GLY A 77 14.87 6.20 -3.52
CA GLY A 77 14.24 4.91 -3.75
C GLY A 77 13.11 4.93 -4.75
N PRO A 78 12.54 3.76 -5.00
CA PRO A 78 11.36 3.67 -5.86
C PRO A 78 10.14 4.30 -5.17
N TYR A 79 9.11 4.51 -5.96
CA TYR A 79 7.82 4.98 -5.48
C TYR A 79 7.04 3.78 -4.98
N ALA A 80 6.50 3.87 -3.76
CA ALA A 80 5.80 2.76 -3.13
C ALA A 80 4.30 3.04 -3.09
N ILE A 81 3.52 2.01 -3.40
CA ILE A 81 2.07 2.04 -3.28
C ILE A 81 1.70 0.94 -2.30
N LEU A 82 0.95 1.30 -1.27
CA LEU A 82 0.45 0.33 -0.29
C LEU A 82 -1.03 0.59 -0.08
N ALA A 83 -1.84 -0.44 -0.23
CA ALA A 83 -3.28 -0.32 -0.07
C ALA A 83 -3.79 -1.38 0.90
N ARG A 84 -4.74 -0.96 1.75
CA ARG A 84 -5.59 -1.92 2.45
C ARG A 84 -6.85 -2.06 1.61
N VAL A 85 -7.25 -3.31 1.33
CA VAL A 85 -8.39 -3.56 0.46
C VAL A 85 -9.38 -4.49 1.16
N HIS A 86 -10.65 -4.27 0.87
CA HIS A 86 -11.72 -5.11 1.38
C HIS A 86 -11.53 -6.55 0.86
N PRO A 87 -11.89 -7.58 1.64
CA PRO A 87 -11.74 -8.97 1.18
C PRO A 87 -12.46 -9.31 -0.13
N ASP A 88 -13.48 -8.56 -0.50
CA ASP A 88 -14.18 -8.77 -1.77
C ASP A 88 -13.33 -8.38 -2.98
N ILE A 89 -12.28 -7.57 -2.76
CA ILE A 89 -11.35 -7.22 -3.82
C ILE A 89 -10.33 -8.34 -3.93
N ARG A 90 -10.33 -9.02 -5.08
CA ARG A 90 -9.50 -10.19 -5.31
C ARG A 90 -8.32 -9.89 -6.24
N ARG A 91 -8.39 -8.80 -6.98
CA ARG A 91 -7.34 -8.37 -7.89
C ARG A 91 -7.21 -6.86 -7.83
N VAL A 92 -5.98 -6.37 -7.85
CA VAL A 92 -5.70 -4.93 -7.84
C VAL A 92 -4.78 -4.64 -9.02
N GLU A 93 -5.10 -3.58 -9.77
CA GLU A 93 -4.31 -3.15 -10.92
C GLU A 93 -3.91 -1.70 -10.79
N LEU A 94 -2.68 -1.41 -11.19
CA LEU A 94 -2.16 -0.07 -11.30
C LEU A 94 -2.18 0.32 -12.77
N THR A 95 -2.78 1.47 -13.08
CA THR A 95 -2.79 1.98 -14.45
C THR A 95 -1.88 3.19 -14.51
N THR A 96 -0.97 3.21 -15.48
CA THR A 96 -0.08 4.35 -15.69
C THR A 96 -0.76 5.42 -16.54
N ALA A 97 -0.15 6.60 -16.59
CA ALA A 97 -0.72 7.72 -17.34
C ALA A 97 -0.81 7.44 -18.85
N ASP A 98 0.05 6.56 -19.35
CA ASP A 98 0.02 6.18 -20.77
C ASP A 98 -0.82 4.93 -21.05
N GLY A 99 -1.53 4.44 -20.02
CA GLY A 99 -2.48 3.33 -20.19
C GLY A 99 -1.93 1.94 -19.95
N GLU A 100 -0.68 1.83 -19.53
CA GLU A 100 -0.11 0.53 -19.19
C GLU A 100 -0.76 0.02 -17.91
N ILE A 101 -1.00 -1.29 -17.84
CA ILE A 101 -1.63 -1.91 -16.67
C ILE A 101 -0.63 -2.86 -16.03
N MET A 102 -0.48 -2.72 -14.70
CA MET A 102 0.42 -3.55 -13.91
C MET A 102 -0.37 -4.22 -12.80
N ASN A 103 -0.13 -5.51 -12.59
CA ASN A 103 -0.77 -6.20 -11.48
C ASN A 103 -0.12 -5.80 -10.16
N VAL A 104 -0.95 -5.51 -9.16
CA VAL A 104 -0.48 -5.20 -7.81
C VAL A 104 -0.73 -6.44 -6.96
N PRO A 105 0.32 -7.12 -6.48
CA PRO A 105 0.12 -8.31 -5.66
C PRO A 105 -0.68 -8.03 -4.40
N VAL A 106 -1.53 -8.99 -4.03
CA VAL A 106 -2.41 -8.88 -2.86
C VAL A 106 -2.03 -9.98 -1.88
N TYR A 107 -1.86 -9.60 -0.63
CA TYR A 107 -1.42 -10.49 0.44
C TYR A 107 -2.45 -10.50 1.56
N GLY A 108 -2.84 -11.71 2.00
CA GLY A 108 -3.71 -11.85 3.16
C GLY A 108 -2.90 -12.18 4.40
N SER A 109 -3.52 -12.02 5.56
CA SER A 109 -2.92 -12.39 6.84
C SER A 109 -4.01 -12.91 7.77
N ALA A 110 -3.72 -14.00 8.46
CA ALA A 110 -4.65 -14.55 9.43
C ALA A 110 -4.90 -13.59 10.60
N ASP A 111 -3.95 -12.69 10.86
CA ASP A 111 -4.07 -11.73 11.94
C ASP A 111 -4.96 -10.54 11.59
N PHE A 112 -5.23 -10.31 10.31
CA PHE A 112 -6.01 -9.17 9.85
C PHE A 112 -6.98 -9.64 8.76
N GLN A 113 -8.09 -10.25 9.19
CA GLN A 113 -9.03 -10.84 8.25
C GLN A 113 -10.00 -9.84 7.64
N GLU A 114 -10.07 -8.65 8.23
CA GLU A 114 -10.99 -7.61 7.75
C GLU A 114 -10.48 -6.89 6.50
N VAL A 115 -9.18 -7.05 6.16
CA VAL A 115 -8.59 -6.45 4.97
C VAL A 115 -7.52 -7.38 4.40
N ARG A 116 -7.12 -7.08 3.18
CA ARG A 116 -5.89 -7.61 2.58
C ARG A 116 -4.97 -6.44 2.27
N PHE A 117 -3.72 -6.74 1.98
CA PHE A 117 -2.72 -5.72 1.72
C PHE A 117 -2.21 -5.88 0.30
N ALA A 118 -2.27 -4.79 -0.47
CA ALA A 118 -1.77 -4.80 -1.84
C ALA A 118 -0.61 -3.82 -1.92
N ALA A 119 0.48 -4.20 -2.57
CA ALA A 119 1.64 -3.33 -2.64
C ALA A 119 2.43 -3.54 -3.91
N LEU A 120 3.03 -2.45 -4.37
CA LEU A 120 3.90 -2.48 -5.54
C LEU A 120 4.91 -1.35 -5.45
N LEU A 121 6.15 -1.65 -5.82
CA LEU A 121 7.18 -0.64 -6.01
C LEU A 121 7.35 -0.40 -7.49
N VAL A 122 7.46 0.86 -7.89
CA VAL A 122 7.64 1.24 -9.29
C VAL A 122 8.75 2.30 -9.37
N PRO A 123 9.36 2.48 -10.55
CA PRO A 123 10.32 3.55 -10.72
C PRO A 123 9.68 4.89 -10.36
N ARG A 124 10.44 5.72 -9.65
CA ARG A 124 9.89 6.97 -9.13
C ARG A 124 9.48 7.97 -10.21
N GLU A 125 10.02 7.81 -11.42
CA GLU A 125 9.72 8.69 -12.55
C GLU A 125 8.42 8.31 -13.26
N LEU A 126 7.87 7.15 -12.97
CA LEU A 126 6.69 6.65 -13.66
C LEU A 126 5.47 7.49 -13.28
N HIS A 127 4.74 7.95 -14.29
CA HIS A 127 3.52 8.73 -14.07
C HIS A 127 2.33 7.79 -13.96
N LEU A 128 1.59 7.91 -12.87
CA LEU A 128 0.53 6.98 -12.50
C LEU A 128 -0.83 7.63 -12.66
N ASP A 129 -1.82 6.83 -13.00
CA ASP A 129 -3.21 7.29 -13.16
C ASP A 129 -4.06 6.84 -11.99
N SER A 130 -4.15 5.53 -11.76
CA SER A 130 -5.11 5.02 -10.77
C SER A 130 -4.75 3.63 -10.29
N VAL A 131 -5.30 3.29 -9.13
CA VAL A 131 -5.32 1.92 -8.60
C VAL A 131 -6.77 1.47 -8.60
N THR A 132 -7.03 0.29 -9.16
CA THR A 132 -8.40 -0.23 -9.29
C THR A 132 -8.49 -1.61 -8.67
N GLY A 133 -9.53 -1.82 -7.86
CA GLY A 133 -9.80 -3.12 -7.24
C GLY A 133 -10.96 -3.80 -7.95
N PHE A 134 -10.79 -5.12 -8.17
CA PHE A 134 -11.77 -5.95 -8.88
C PHE A 134 -12.20 -7.11 -8.03
N SER A 135 -13.48 -7.52 -8.19
CA SER A 135 -14.00 -8.71 -7.55
C SER A 135 -13.42 -9.96 -8.21
N GLU A 136 -13.70 -11.13 -7.61
CA GLU A 136 -13.30 -12.41 -8.18
C GLU A 136 -13.83 -12.58 -9.60
N GLY A 137 -15.02 -12.06 -9.89
CA GLY A 137 -15.61 -12.14 -11.22
C GLY A 137 -15.11 -11.10 -12.21
N GLY A 138 -14.18 -10.24 -11.78
CA GLY A 138 -13.61 -9.23 -12.66
C GLY A 138 -14.39 -7.91 -12.71
N GLU A 139 -15.34 -7.74 -11.81
CA GLU A 139 -16.09 -6.50 -11.75
C GLU A 139 -15.30 -5.43 -11.00
N GLU A 140 -15.23 -4.24 -11.57
CA GLU A 140 -14.57 -3.11 -10.91
C GLU A 140 -15.38 -2.70 -9.68
N LEU A 141 -14.75 -2.74 -8.51
CA LEU A 141 -15.41 -2.41 -7.25
C LEU A 141 -15.08 -1.01 -6.78
N GLU A 142 -13.84 -0.57 -6.99
CA GLU A 142 -13.43 0.76 -6.55
C GLU A 142 -12.17 1.18 -7.30
N ARG A 143 -12.06 2.48 -7.56
CA ARG A 143 -10.90 3.07 -8.22
C ARG A 143 -10.41 4.25 -7.38
N PHE A 144 -9.09 4.31 -7.16
CA PHE A 144 -8.45 5.40 -6.44
C PHE A 144 -7.59 6.19 -7.42
N ASP A 145 -7.80 7.51 -7.49
CA ASP A 145 -7.08 8.39 -8.41
C ASP A 145 -5.70 8.72 -7.82
N LEU A 146 -4.64 8.29 -8.51
CA LEU A 146 -3.28 8.58 -8.12
C LEU A 146 -2.71 9.81 -8.84
N ALA A 147 -3.31 10.20 -9.94
CA ALA A 147 -2.75 11.27 -10.76
C ALA A 147 -2.60 12.56 -9.98
N PHE A 148 -3.59 12.90 -9.17
CA PHE A 148 -3.55 14.11 -8.35
C PHE A 148 -2.41 14.04 -7.32
N HIS A 149 -2.33 12.94 -6.58
CA HIS A 149 -1.32 12.78 -5.52
C HIS A 149 0.09 12.77 -6.11
N GLN A 150 0.27 12.08 -7.21
CA GLN A 150 1.58 11.97 -7.82
C GLN A 150 2.02 13.26 -8.48
N ARG A 151 1.09 14.02 -9.03
CA ARG A 151 1.41 15.33 -9.59
C ARG A 151 1.96 16.24 -8.48
N PHE A 152 1.36 16.19 -7.30
CA PHE A 152 1.86 16.94 -6.14
C PHE A 152 3.27 16.49 -5.77
N PHE A 153 3.51 15.18 -5.75
CA PHE A 153 4.82 14.62 -5.46
C PHE A 153 5.89 15.11 -6.45
N HIS A 154 5.59 15.04 -7.74
CA HIS A 154 6.54 15.49 -8.77
C HIS A 154 6.78 17.00 -8.72
N GLN A 155 5.78 17.75 -8.33
CA GLN A 155 5.85 19.20 -8.26
C GLN A 155 6.74 19.69 -7.11
N HIS A 156 6.82 18.92 -6.04
CA HIS A 156 7.48 19.32 -4.80
C HIS A 156 8.79 18.60 -4.55
N ARG A 157 9.36 18.05 -5.58
CA ARG A 157 10.65 17.37 -5.49
C ARG A 157 11.81 18.30 -5.74
#